data_8896a174f552371eb0e9b04d3791e9df
#
_entry.id   8896a174f552371eb0e9b04d3791e9df
#
_cell.length_a   1.000
_cell.length_b   1.000
_cell.length_c   1.000
_cell.angle_alpha   90.00
_cell.angle_beta   90.00
_cell.angle_gamma   90.00
#
_symmetry.space_group_name_H-M   'P 1'
#
loop_
_entity.id
_entity.type
_entity.pdbx_description
1 polymer ?
#
loop_
_entity_poly.entity_id
_entity_poly.type
_entity_poly.pdbx_seq_one_letter_code
_entity_poly.pdbx_strand_id
1 'polypeptide(L)'
;MALNFDQPMNIICMKWGSKFSPEYVNRLYAMVSRNMDSKFRFVCFTENSEGIRPEVEIQDLPELELPAGSPERGWRKLTVFKENFGGLSGPTLFLDLDVVIVGKLDAFFSQPGDFLIAHDKKSPKKREGNSSVFRFEAGKYPQILDYFEKNSE
;
A
#
# COMPACT_ATOMS: atom_id res chain seq x y z
N MET A 1 2.72 22.74 3.97
CA MET A 1 3.33 22.62 2.63
C MET A 1 2.23 22.25 1.65
N ALA A 2 1.99 23.05 0.65
CA ALA A 2 1.05 22.68 -0.40
C ALA A 2 1.60 21.45 -1.14
N LEU A 3 0.79 20.40 -1.26
CA LEU A 3 1.12 19.24 -2.09
C LEU A 3 1.32 19.75 -3.52
N ASN A 4 2.48 19.46 -4.08
CA ASN A 4 2.74 19.78 -5.49
C ASN A 4 2.00 18.75 -6.33
N PHE A 5 0.83 19.12 -6.83
CA PHE A 5 -0.03 18.26 -7.65
C PHE A 5 0.50 18.03 -9.09
N ASP A 6 1.70 18.51 -9.40
CA ASP A 6 2.34 18.28 -10.71
C ASP A 6 2.90 16.85 -10.86
N GLN A 7 3.08 16.12 -9.77
CA GLN A 7 3.49 14.71 -9.81
C GLN A 7 2.30 13.79 -9.57
N PRO A 8 2.21 12.67 -10.30
CA PRO A 8 1.15 11.70 -10.05
C PRO A 8 1.28 11.10 -8.64
N MET A 9 0.14 10.95 -7.98
CA MET A 9 0.05 10.29 -6.68
C MET A 9 0.23 8.79 -6.86
N ASN A 10 0.96 8.14 -5.94
CA ASN A 10 1.14 6.71 -5.99
C ASN A 10 0.03 6.01 -5.21
N ILE A 11 -0.62 5.05 -5.86
CA ILE A 11 -1.56 4.12 -5.22
C ILE A 11 -1.01 2.73 -5.44
N ILE A 12 -0.81 1.99 -4.36
CA ILE A 12 -0.15 0.69 -4.41
C ILE A 12 -0.99 -0.39 -3.73
N CYS A 13 -0.84 -1.61 -4.22
CA CYS A 13 -1.32 -2.83 -3.59
C CYS A 13 -0.28 -3.94 -3.71
N MET A 14 -0.46 -5.00 -2.93
CA MET A 14 0.36 -6.21 -3.00
C MET A 14 -0.52 -7.42 -3.23
N LYS A 15 -0.08 -8.30 -4.13
CA LYS A 15 -0.70 -9.59 -4.38
C LYS A 15 0.36 -10.69 -4.35
N TRP A 16 0.24 -11.60 -3.39
CA TRP A 16 1.11 -12.77 -3.30
C TRP A 16 0.30 -14.03 -3.03
N GLY A 17 0.89 -15.18 -3.38
CA GLY A 17 0.25 -16.46 -3.20
C GLY A 17 -1.06 -16.61 -4.00
N SER A 18 -1.92 -17.50 -3.54
CA SER A 18 -3.17 -17.88 -4.25
C SER A 18 -4.45 -17.38 -3.58
N LYS A 19 -4.35 -16.66 -2.46
CA LYS A 19 -5.54 -16.21 -1.70
C LYS A 19 -6.44 -15.29 -2.51
N PHE A 20 -5.85 -14.38 -3.29
CA PHE A 20 -6.57 -13.44 -4.13
C PHE A 20 -6.26 -13.67 -5.60
N SER A 21 -7.30 -13.77 -6.42
CA SER A 21 -7.15 -13.83 -7.87
C SER A 21 -6.75 -12.46 -8.45
N PRO A 22 -6.21 -12.40 -9.68
CA PRO A 22 -5.88 -11.13 -10.34
C PRO A 22 -7.09 -10.20 -10.49
N GLU A 23 -8.30 -10.74 -10.45
CA GLU A 23 -9.53 -9.98 -10.52
C GLU A 23 -9.68 -8.98 -9.36
N TYR A 24 -9.16 -9.29 -8.19
CA TYR A 24 -9.14 -8.35 -7.06
C TYR A 24 -8.33 -7.10 -7.38
N VAL A 25 -7.18 -7.25 -8.02
CA VAL A 25 -6.35 -6.11 -8.49
C VAL A 25 -7.12 -5.30 -9.53
N ASN A 26 -7.74 -5.96 -10.49
CA ASN A 26 -8.50 -5.33 -11.56
C ASN A 26 -9.70 -4.54 -11.04
N ARG A 27 -10.42 -5.09 -10.07
CA ARG A 27 -11.54 -4.40 -9.40
C ARG A 27 -11.06 -3.22 -8.57
N LEU A 28 -9.97 -3.40 -7.82
CA LEU A 28 -9.39 -2.32 -7.03
C LEU A 28 -8.97 -1.15 -7.93
N TYR A 29 -8.27 -1.43 -9.03
CA TYR A 29 -7.93 -0.42 -10.03
C TYR A 29 -9.18 0.31 -10.55
N ALA A 30 -10.24 -0.43 -10.89
CA ALA A 30 -11.48 0.16 -11.39
C ALA A 30 -12.15 1.07 -10.34
N MET A 31 -12.15 0.65 -9.06
CA MET A 31 -12.68 1.49 -7.97
C MET A 31 -11.84 2.76 -7.77
N VAL A 32 -10.52 2.64 -7.82
CA VAL A 32 -9.60 3.80 -7.75
C VAL A 32 -9.87 4.75 -8.89
N SER A 33 -9.94 4.26 -10.12
CA SER A 33 -10.17 5.10 -11.32
C SER A 33 -11.47 5.90 -11.25
N ARG A 34 -12.51 5.34 -10.64
CA ARG A 34 -13.79 6.04 -10.44
C ARG A 34 -13.76 7.05 -9.29
N ASN A 35 -12.83 6.92 -8.38
CA ASN A 35 -12.79 7.69 -7.14
C ASN A 35 -11.55 8.57 -6.98
N MET A 36 -10.73 8.71 -8.02
CA MET A 36 -9.63 9.67 -8.12
C MET A 36 -9.92 10.71 -9.20
N ASP A 37 -9.87 11.97 -8.85
CA ASP A 37 -9.94 13.07 -9.79
C ASP A 37 -8.55 13.53 -10.24
N SER A 38 -7.56 13.40 -9.36
CA SER A 38 -6.16 13.72 -9.63
C SER A 38 -5.46 12.60 -10.43
N LYS A 39 -4.37 12.97 -11.11
CA LYS A 39 -3.50 11.98 -11.78
C LYS A 39 -2.87 11.04 -10.76
N PHE A 40 -2.86 9.76 -11.06
CA PHE A 40 -2.28 8.74 -10.21
C PHE A 40 -1.53 7.67 -11.02
N ARG A 41 -0.59 7.02 -10.36
CA ARG A 41 0.00 5.75 -10.77
C ARG A 41 -0.60 4.66 -9.91
N PHE A 42 -0.98 3.55 -10.51
CA PHE A 42 -1.44 2.38 -9.78
C PHE A 42 -0.44 1.24 -9.96
N VAL A 43 0.21 0.84 -8.88
CA VAL A 43 1.29 -0.15 -8.90
C VAL A 43 0.90 -1.36 -8.06
N CYS A 44 0.96 -2.53 -8.67
CA CYS A 44 0.79 -3.81 -8.00
C CYS A 44 2.13 -4.52 -7.85
N PHE A 45 2.52 -4.80 -6.62
CA PHE A 45 3.69 -5.62 -6.31
C PHE A 45 3.27 -7.08 -6.23
N THR A 46 3.78 -7.92 -7.11
CA THR A 46 3.36 -9.32 -7.21
C THR A 46 4.44 -10.21 -7.85
N GLU A 47 4.46 -11.49 -7.47
CA GLU A 47 5.27 -12.52 -8.14
C GLU A 47 4.60 -13.07 -9.40
N ASN A 48 3.31 -12.79 -9.60
CA ASN A 48 2.55 -13.27 -10.77
C ASN A 48 1.56 -12.22 -11.25
N SER A 49 1.80 -11.68 -12.43
CA SER A 49 0.97 -10.66 -13.08
C SER A 49 -0.07 -11.22 -14.06
N GLU A 50 -0.15 -12.53 -14.22
CA GLU A 50 -1.10 -13.16 -15.14
C GLU A 50 -2.55 -12.75 -14.81
N GLY A 51 -3.29 -12.29 -15.81
CA GLY A 51 -4.67 -11.85 -15.66
C GLY A 51 -4.87 -10.44 -15.08
N ILE A 52 -3.79 -9.75 -14.71
CA ILE A 52 -3.86 -8.34 -14.31
C ILE A 52 -3.93 -7.46 -15.57
N ARG A 53 -4.81 -6.49 -15.55
CA ARG A 53 -5.04 -5.57 -16.66
C ARG A 53 -3.81 -4.70 -16.97
N PRO A 54 -3.59 -4.32 -18.24
CA PRO A 54 -2.35 -3.66 -18.68
C PRO A 54 -2.16 -2.23 -18.14
N GLU A 55 -3.21 -1.59 -17.64
CA GLU A 55 -3.11 -0.24 -17.06
C GLU A 55 -2.49 -0.23 -15.66
N VAL A 56 -2.39 -1.40 -15.02
CA VAL A 56 -1.72 -1.56 -13.73
C VAL A 56 -0.22 -1.72 -13.96
N GLU A 57 0.59 -0.88 -13.34
CA GLU A 57 2.04 -1.07 -13.31
C GLU A 57 2.39 -2.27 -12.45
N ILE A 58 3.24 -3.16 -12.96
CA ILE A 58 3.69 -4.35 -12.23
C ILE A 58 5.11 -4.11 -11.73
N GLN A 59 5.34 -4.41 -10.48
CA GLN A 59 6.64 -4.45 -9.84
C GLN A 59 6.83 -5.79 -9.14
N ASP A 60 8.08 -6.20 -9.02
CA ASP A 60 8.41 -7.42 -8.29
C ASP A 60 8.05 -7.29 -6.81
N LEU A 61 7.54 -8.37 -6.24
CA LEU A 61 7.23 -8.43 -4.82
C LEU A 61 8.54 -8.39 -4.01
N PRO A 62 8.72 -7.40 -3.11
CA PRO A 62 9.94 -7.31 -2.34
C PRO A 62 10.12 -8.52 -1.40
N GLU A 63 11.35 -8.97 -1.27
CA GLU A 63 11.70 -9.98 -0.27
C GLU A 63 11.58 -9.43 1.15
N LEU A 64 11.05 -10.24 2.04
CA LEU A 64 10.99 -10.00 3.48
C LEU A 64 11.78 -11.08 4.19
N GLU A 65 12.76 -10.68 4.99
CA GLU A 65 13.52 -11.58 5.84
C GLU A 65 12.70 -11.93 7.09
N LEU A 66 12.32 -13.20 7.20
CA LEU A 66 11.64 -13.75 8.36
C LEU A 66 12.45 -14.92 8.93
N PRO A 67 12.42 -15.12 10.26
CA PRO A 67 12.98 -16.33 10.87
C PRO A 67 12.37 -17.60 10.27
N ALA A 68 13.17 -18.66 10.16
CA ALA A 68 12.70 -19.94 9.64
C ALA A 68 11.48 -20.44 10.44
N GLY A 69 10.43 -20.84 9.74
CA GLY A 69 9.18 -21.33 10.36
C GLY A 69 8.21 -20.25 10.81
N SER A 70 8.51 -18.97 10.55
CA SER A 70 7.56 -17.90 10.83
C SER A 70 6.27 -18.08 10.01
N PRO A 71 5.09 -17.93 10.64
CA PRO A 71 3.84 -18.02 9.90
C PRO A 71 3.72 -16.86 8.90
N GLU A 72 3.31 -17.17 7.69
CA GLU A 72 3.03 -16.15 6.68
C GLU A 72 1.75 -15.41 7.08
N ARG A 73 1.93 -14.24 7.67
CA ARG A 73 0.87 -13.27 7.98
C ARG A 73 1.05 -12.07 7.06
N GLY A 74 0.30 -11.02 7.23
CA GLY A 74 0.40 -9.81 6.41
C GLY A 74 1.71 -8.99 6.55
N TRP A 75 2.80 -9.61 7.02
CA TRP A 75 4.09 -8.97 7.28
C TRP A 75 4.77 -8.42 6.01
N ARG A 76 4.48 -8.99 4.83
CA ARG A 76 5.00 -8.47 3.56
C ARG A 76 4.64 -7.01 3.30
N LYS A 77 3.54 -6.53 3.86
CA LYS A 77 3.19 -5.10 3.77
C LYS A 77 4.28 -4.19 4.31
N LEU A 78 5.05 -4.63 5.30
CA LEU A 78 6.11 -3.84 5.90
C LEU A 78 7.25 -3.52 4.92
N THR A 79 7.37 -4.30 3.84
CA THR A 79 8.36 -4.05 2.78
C THR A 79 8.12 -2.74 2.03
N VAL A 80 6.92 -2.15 2.12
CA VAL A 80 6.63 -0.82 1.54
C VAL A 80 7.48 0.29 2.16
N PHE A 81 8.02 0.05 3.36
CA PHE A 81 8.88 0.99 4.07
C PHE A 81 10.37 0.89 3.71
N LYS A 82 10.75 0.00 2.78
CA LYS A 82 12.12 0.00 2.26
C LYS A 82 12.49 1.37 1.71
N GLU A 83 13.73 1.79 1.93
CA GLU A 83 14.24 3.08 1.47
C GLU A 83 14.05 3.28 -0.04
N ASN A 84 14.31 2.22 -0.80
CA ASN A 84 14.07 2.20 -2.25
C ASN A 84 13.02 1.16 -2.60
N PHE A 85 11.76 1.50 -2.36
CA PHE A 85 10.63 0.62 -2.65
C PHE A 85 10.10 0.85 -4.07
N GLY A 86 10.41 -0.08 -4.99
CA GLY A 86 9.93 -0.03 -6.38
C GLY A 86 10.29 1.24 -7.15
N GLY A 87 11.33 1.96 -6.72
CA GLY A 87 11.69 3.25 -7.30
C GLY A 87 10.65 4.36 -7.08
N LEU A 88 9.69 4.15 -6.16
CA LEU A 88 8.66 5.13 -5.86
C LEU A 88 9.20 6.29 -5.02
N SER A 89 8.67 7.47 -5.26
CA SER A 89 8.90 8.67 -4.47
C SER A 89 7.60 9.45 -4.29
N GLY A 90 7.51 10.24 -3.22
CA GLY A 90 6.36 11.08 -2.95
C GLY A 90 5.23 10.36 -2.19
N PRO A 91 4.08 11.03 -2.05
CA PRO A 91 2.94 10.51 -1.32
C PRO A 91 2.43 9.21 -1.94
N THR A 92 2.29 8.19 -1.10
CA THR A 92 1.93 6.83 -1.51
C THR A 92 0.80 6.29 -0.62
N LEU A 93 -0.30 5.89 -1.24
CA LEU A 93 -1.45 5.28 -0.58
C LEU A 93 -1.42 3.77 -0.79
N PHE A 94 -1.32 3.03 0.31
CA PHE A 94 -1.46 1.57 0.30
C PHE A 94 -2.92 1.17 0.49
N LEU A 95 -3.38 0.23 -0.33
CA LEU A 95 -4.71 -0.37 -0.25
C LEU A 95 -4.61 -1.89 -0.23
N ASP A 96 -5.27 -2.54 0.71
CA ASP A 96 -5.51 -3.98 0.66
C ASP A 96 -6.39 -4.35 -0.54
N LEU A 97 -6.25 -5.56 -1.07
CA LEU A 97 -6.97 -6.01 -2.26
C LEU A 97 -8.48 -6.16 -2.06
N ASP A 98 -8.92 -6.35 -0.82
CA ASP A 98 -10.31 -6.60 -0.44
C ASP A 98 -11.05 -5.38 0.12
N VAL A 99 -10.45 -4.19 0.01
CA VAL A 99 -11.14 -2.95 0.38
C VAL A 99 -12.21 -2.58 -0.64
N VAL A 100 -13.27 -1.93 -0.18
CA VAL A 100 -14.31 -1.36 -1.03
C VAL A 100 -14.23 0.17 -0.93
N ILE A 101 -14.06 0.83 -2.08
CA ILE A 101 -13.93 2.28 -2.16
C ILE A 101 -15.31 2.87 -2.44
N VAL A 102 -15.81 3.67 -1.51
CA VAL A 102 -17.16 4.26 -1.56
C VAL A 102 -17.16 5.79 -1.71
N GLY A 103 -15.98 6.40 -1.83
CA GLY A 103 -15.85 7.85 -1.93
C GLY A 103 -14.50 8.26 -2.51
N LYS A 104 -14.30 9.58 -2.65
CA LYS A 104 -13.10 10.14 -3.27
C LYS A 104 -11.84 9.86 -2.45
N LEU A 105 -10.81 9.37 -3.11
CA LEU A 105 -9.50 9.07 -2.51
C LEU A 105 -8.58 10.30 -2.44
N ASP A 106 -8.84 11.32 -3.24
CA ASP A 106 -8.05 12.57 -3.24
C ASP A 106 -7.92 13.17 -1.84
N ALA A 107 -8.93 12.97 -0.99
CA ALA A 107 -8.91 13.43 0.39
C ALA A 107 -7.76 12.84 1.24
N PHE A 108 -7.31 11.61 0.96
CA PHE A 108 -6.15 11.04 1.65
C PHE A 108 -4.86 11.81 1.36
N PHE A 109 -4.75 12.38 0.18
CA PHE A 109 -3.57 13.15 -0.25
C PHE A 109 -3.63 14.61 0.19
N SER A 110 -4.82 15.17 0.38
CA SER A 110 -5.00 16.55 0.86
C SER A 110 -4.97 16.70 2.37
N GLN A 111 -5.17 15.62 3.13
CA GLN A 111 -5.09 15.66 4.59
C GLN A 111 -3.67 15.94 5.06
N PRO A 112 -3.49 16.83 6.07
CA PRO A 112 -2.18 17.10 6.64
C PRO A 112 -1.64 15.88 7.40
N GLY A 113 -0.31 15.81 7.49
CA GLY A 113 0.41 14.76 8.19
C GLY A 113 1.25 13.92 7.23
N ASP A 114 2.38 13.45 7.73
CA ASP A 114 3.35 12.67 6.94
C ASP A 114 2.96 11.20 6.83
N PHE A 115 2.24 10.71 7.84
CA PHE A 115 1.76 9.32 7.90
C PHE A 115 0.31 9.31 8.36
N LEU A 116 -0.58 8.78 7.55
CA LEU A 116 -1.99 8.62 7.84
C LEU A 116 -2.36 7.15 7.78
N ILE A 117 -3.07 6.66 8.79
CA ILE A 117 -3.55 5.28 8.84
C ILE A 117 -5.01 5.28 9.28
N ALA A 118 -5.80 4.37 8.69
CA ALA A 118 -7.18 4.19 9.10
C ALA A 118 -7.27 3.78 10.58
N HIS A 119 -8.19 4.37 11.34
CA HIS A 119 -8.40 3.98 12.72
C HIS A 119 -9.03 2.59 12.81
N ASP A 120 -8.52 1.73 13.70
CA ASP A 120 -9.14 0.43 13.91
C ASP A 120 -10.43 0.58 14.75
N LYS A 121 -11.56 0.36 14.11
CA LYS A 121 -12.89 0.42 14.73
C LYS A 121 -13.14 -0.68 15.77
N LYS A 122 -12.37 -1.77 15.74
CA LYS A 122 -12.47 -2.86 16.73
C LYS A 122 -11.90 -2.46 18.09
N SER A 123 -11.06 -1.45 18.12
CA SER A 123 -10.41 -0.93 19.32
C SER A 123 -10.67 0.57 19.51
N PRO A 124 -11.94 1.01 19.65
CA PRO A 124 -12.28 2.43 19.57
C PRO A 124 -11.68 3.29 20.69
N LYS A 125 -11.28 2.67 21.80
CA LYS A 125 -10.64 3.35 22.94
C LYS A 125 -9.11 3.38 22.86
N LYS A 126 -8.53 2.62 21.95
CA LYS A 126 -7.08 2.57 21.73
C LYS A 126 -6.72 3.33 20.46
N ARG A 127 -5.55 3.97 20.45
CA ARG A 127 -4.99 4.57 19.23
C ARG A 127 -4.31 3.48 18.40
N GLU A 128 -5.11 2.57 17.85
CA GLU A 128 -4.64 1.51 16.98
C GLU A 128 -5.01 1.82 15.53
N GLY A 129 -4.05 1.63 14.63
CA GLY A 129 -4.25 1.77 13.20
C GLY A 129 -4.65 0.45 12.55
N ASN A 130 -5.48 0.53 11.52
CA ASN A 130 -5.80 -0.59 10.65
C ASN A 130 -5.01 -0.47 9.35
N SER A 131 -4.13 -1.41 9.07
CA SER A 131 -3.21 -1.38 7.93
C SER A 131 -3.85 -1.71 6.58
N SER A 132 -5.17 -1.81 6.50
CA SER A 132 -5.85 -2.01 5.22
C SER A 132 -5.76 -0.79 4.30
N VAL A 133 -5.63 0.40 4.90
CA VAL A 133 -5.47 1.68 4.19
C VAL A 133 -4.55 2.58 4.98
N PHE A 134 -3.44 2.98 4.38
CA PHE A 134 -2.55 4.00 4.96
C PHE A 134 -1.80 4.76 3.87
N ARG A 135 -1.52 6.03 4.17
CA ARG A 135 -0.72 6.90 3.31
C ARG A 135 0.60 7.26 4.00
N PHE A 136 1.68 7.22 3.26
CA PHE A 136 3.01 7.56 3.73
C PHE A 136 3.84 8.20 2.61
N GLU A 137 4.95 8.78 2.97
CA GLU A 137 5.94 9.26 2.02
C GLU A 137 6.91 8.12 1.69
N ALA A 138 7.01 7.74 0.43
CA ALA A 138 7.88 6.63 0.01
C ALA A 138 9.35 6.90 0.36
N GLY A 139 10.02 5.92 0.96
CA GLY A 139 11.42 5.99 1.37
C GLY A 139 11.69 6.72 2.69
N LYS A 140 10.66 7.28 3.36
CA LYS A 140 10.86 8.12 4.57
C LYS A 140 10.90 7.34 5.88
N TYR A 141 10.43 6.10 5.90
CA TYR A 141 10.24 5.33 7.14
C TYR A 141 10.93 3.96 7.17
N PRO A 142 12.19 3.82 6.71
CA PRO A 142 12.86 2.52 6.69
C PRO A 142 12.99 1.91 8.09
N GLN A 143 13.05 2.74 9.13
CA GLN A 143 13.15 2.29 10.52
C GLN A 143 11.98 1.40 10.98
N ILE A 144 10.82 1.47 10.31
CA ILE A 144 9.67 0.62 10.64
C ILE A 144 9.99 -0.84 10.28
N LEU A 145 10.50 -1.06 9.08
CA LEU A 145 10.90 -2.39 8.63
C LEU A 145 12.12 -2.89 9.41
N ASP A 146 13.13 -2.05 9.59
CA ASP A 146 14.34 -2.39 10.35
C ASP A 146 14.00 -2.85 11.78
N TYR A 147 13.08 -2.15 12.45
CA TYR A 147 12.64 -2.52 13.78
C TYR A 147 11.95 -3.88 13.78
N PHE A 148 11.07 -4.13 12.80
CA PHE A 148 10.38 -5.41 12.69
C PHE A 148 11.37 -6.56 12.45
N GLU A 149 12.30 -6.43 11.50
CA GLU A 149 13.27 -7.48 11.17
C GLU A 149 14.20 -7.81 12.35
N LYS A 150 14.53 -6.82 13.18
CA LYS A 150 15.35 -7.01 14.39
C LYS A 150 14.60 -7.65 15.58
N ASN A 151 13.26 -7.60 15.58
CA ASN A 151 12.41 -8.00 16.72
C ASN A 151 11.33 -9.00 16.32
N SER A 152 11.49 -9.70 15.21
CA SER A 152 10.48 -10.62 14.65
C SER A 152 10.54 -12.05 15.23
N GLU A 153 11.17 -12.24 16.40
CA GLU A 153 11.20 -13.53 17.11
C GLU A 153 9.86 -13.90 17.77
#